data_0f4fef6c118270eb4d35727bbc47064c
#
_entry.id   0f4fef6c118270eb4d35727bbc47064c
#
_cell.length_a   1.000
_cell.length_b   1.000
_cell.length_c   1.000
_cell.angle_alpha   90.00
_cell.angle_beta   90.00
_cell.angle_gamma   90.00
#
_symmetry.space_group_name_H-M   'P 1'
#
loop_
_entity.id
_entity.type
_entity.pdbx_description
1 polymer ?
#
loop_
_entity_poly.entity_id
_entity_poly.type
_entity_poly.pdbx_seq_one_letter_code
_entity_poly.pdbx_strand_id
1 'polypeptide(L)'
;MLRDSAGGPEVFLVRRHEDTAFMGGAHVFPGGRVDAADHEGTDAWCDGTTHAAAQLRDLPPADAVAYHVAAARELFEEAGVLLARDAQRRFVSLTGDDVHARFKEYRDAVHGGRYSLRTIVELQGLRLALDALVLFSHWVTPPVDSRQFDTRFFMTRVPPDQTPAHDDTETTHSCWLTPAAAIAQSINREIVLPPPTWTTLRELESFRTVDDALAWARTRRILRRQPAMLMRDGIRMLLLPGDPLHPDPFDDEAPRETRFVLVDRHWHAEASDRKSP
;
A
#
# COMPACT_ATOMS: atom_id res chain seq x y z
N MET A 1 -1.22 -3.87 -4.42
CA MET A 1 -1.09 -4.63 -5.68
C MET A 1 -2.39 -5.32 -6.00
N LEU A 2 -2.78 -5.36 -7.29
CA LEU A 2 -4.08 -5.88 -7.76
C LEU A 2 -3.89 -6.94 -8.85
N ARG A 3 -4.86 -7.87 -8.94
CA ARG A 3 -5.06 -8.77 -10.08
C ARG A 3 -6.54 -8.91 -10.42
N ASP A 4 -6.86 -9.24 -11.67
CA ASP A 4 -8.23 -9.58 -12.04
C ASP A 4 -8.58 -11.00 -11.61
N SER A 5 -9.82 -11.20 -11.19
CA SER A 5 -10.40 -12.50 -10.91
C SER A 5 -11.86 -12.57 -11.41
N ALA A 6 -12.45 -13.77 -11.38
CA ALA A 6 -13.86 -13.96 -11.75
C ALA A 6 -14.82 -13.16 -10.83
N GLY A 7 -14.41 -12.86 -9.61
CA GLY A 7 -15.19 -12.08 -8.64
C GLY A 7 -14.91 -10.57 -8.66
N GLY A 8 -14.11 -10.08 -9.61
CA GLY A 8 -13.61 -8.69 -9.68
C GLY A 8 -12.14 -8.58 -9.27
N PRO A 9 -11.63 -7.35 -9.10
CA PRO A 9 -10.27 -7.14 -8.65
C PRO A 9 -10.00 -7.77 -7.28
N GLU A 10 -8.90 -8.49 -7.15
CA GLU A 10 -8.38 -8.94 -5.88
C GLU A 10 -7.18 -8.10 -5.46
N VAL A 11 -7.07 -7.87 -4.17
CA VAL A 11 -6.00 -7.11 -3.53
C VAL A 11 -5.07 -8.05 -2.79
N PHE A 12 -3.76 -7.88 -2.94
CA PHE A 12 -2.77 -8.62 -2.17
C PHE A 12 -2.59 -7.99 -0.79
N LEU A 13 -2.80 -8.78 0.24
CA LEU A 13 -2.61 -8.41 1.64
C LEU A 13 -1.56 -9.31 2.28
N VAL A 14 -0.77 -8.74 3.17
CA VAL A 14 0.18 -9.46 4.03
C VAL A 14 -0.23 -9.30 5.49
N ARG A 15 -0.03 -10.35 6.30
CA ARG A 15 -0.27 -10.30 7.75
C ARG A 15 1.03 -9.98 8.45
N ARG A 16 1.06 -8.87 9.19
CA ARG A 16 2.21 -8.48 10.01
C ARG A 16 2.48 -9.49 11.12
N HIS A 17 3.75 -9.70 11.46
CA HIS A 17 4.10 -10.52 12.62
C HIS A 17 3.41 -10.01 13.90
N GLU A 18 2.95 -10.91 14.77
CA GLU A 18 2.18 -10.52 15.97
C GLU A 18 3.00 -9.67 16.95
N ASP A 19 4.31 -9.90 17.02
CA ASP A 19 5.24 -9.15 17.88
C ASP A 19 5.61 -7.75 17.33
N THR A 20 5.08 -7.38 16.17
CA THR A 20 5.33 -6.05 15.62
C THR A 20 4.70 -4.98 16.52
N ALA A 21 5.51 -4.00 16.96
CA ALA A 21 5.11 -2.98 17.91
C ALA A 21 3.91 -2.12 17.46
N PHE A 22 3.67 -2.00 16.15
CA PHE A 22 2.55 -1.26 15.58
C PHE A 22 1.66 -2.19 14.76
N MET A 23 0.42 -2.40 15.22
CA MET A 23 -0.60 -3.21 14.55
C MET A 23 -0.16 -4.66 14.22
N GLY A 24 0.50 -5.35 15.16
CA GLY A 24 0.84 -6.76 15.02
C GLY A 24 -0.40 -7.62 14.76
N GLY A 25 -0.27 -8.61 13.87
CA GLY A 25 -1.35 -9.48 13.43
C GLY A 25 -2.34 -8.87 12.42
N ALA A 26 -2.21 -7.57 12.10
CA ALA A 26 -3.08 -6.91 11.13
C ALA A 26 -2.74 -7.29 9.69
N HIS A 27 -3.76 -7.32 8.85
CA HIS A 27 -3.61 -7.45 7.40
C HIS A 27 -3.48 -6.07 6.77
N VAL A 28 -2.37 -5.86 6.05
CA VAL A 28 -1.99 -4.59 5.45
C VAL A 28 -1.53 -4.79 4.01
N PHE A 29 -1.36 -3.71 3.26
CA PHE A 29 -0.64 -3.75 1.98
C PHE A 29 0.85 -3.82 2.26
N PRO A 30 1.66 -4.48 1.41
CA PRO A 30 3.12 -4.40 1.47
C PRO A 30 3.59 -2.95 1.50
N GLY A 31 4.58 -2.65 2.35
CA GLY A 31 5.14 -1.31 2.42
C GLY A 31 5.83 -0.97 3.74
N GLY A 32 6.81 -0.08 3.64
CA GLY A 32 7.62 0.38 4.75
C GLY A 32 8.07 1.83 4.61
N ARG A 33 9.32 2.12 4.94
CA ARG A 33 9.87 3.47 4.97
C ARG A 33 10.63 3.79 3.70
N VAL A 34 10.79 5.09 3.45
CA VAL A 34 11.78 5.56 2.47
C VAL A 34 13.15 5.54 3.13
N ASP A 35 14.10 4.88 2.51
CA ASP A 35 15.48 4.78 2.95
C ASP A 35 16.40 5.72 2.16
N ALA A 36 17.59 6.03 2.72
CA ALA A 36 18.56 6.88 2.03
C ALA A 36 18.95 6.34 0.64
N ALA A 37 19.07 5.01 0.51
CA ALA A 37 19.38 4.35 -0.75
C ALA A 37 18.32 4.54 -1.84
N ASP A 38 17.07 4.80 -1.48
CA ASP A 38 15.97 5.02 -2.43
C ASP A 38 16.12 6.35 -3.21
N HIS A 39 16.96 7.27 -2.73
CA HIS A 39 17.28 8.55 -3.39
C HIS A 39 18.45 8.45 -4.39
N GLU A 40 19.22 7.36 -4.39
CA GLU A 40 20.50 7.32 -5.05
C GLU A 40 20.43 7.09 -6.57
N GLY A 41 20.82 8.11 -7.36
CA GLY A 41 21.07 7.99 -8.79
C GLY A 41 19.92 7.43 -9.61
N THR A 42 18.68 7.73 -9.23
CA THR A 42 17.44 7.09 -9.72
C THR A 42 17.26 7.17 -11.24
N ASP A 43 17.68 8.26 -11.90
CA ASP A 43 17.58 8.41 -13.36
C ASP A 43 18.39 7.36 -14.13
N ALA A 44 19.47 6.85 -13.52
CA ALA A 44 20.36 5.88 -14.18
C ALA A 44 19.69 4.48 -14.30
N TRP A 45 18.85 4.07 -13.33
CA TRP A 45 18.34 2.71 -13.23
C TRP A 45 16.81 2.61 -13.13
N CYS A 46 16.09 3.75 -13.09
CA CYS A 46 14.64 3.80 -13.10
C CYS A 46 14.08 4.36 -14.40
N ASP A 47 12.91 3.85 -14.81
CA ASP A 47 12.04 4.46 -15.81
C ASP A 47 10.89 5.18 -15.08
N GLY A 48 10.41 6.30 -15.67
CA GLY A 48 9.24 7.01 -15.15
C GLY A 48 9.52 7.97 -13.98
N THR A 49 10.75 8.43 -13.78
CA THR A 49 11.10 9.41 -12.73
C THR A 49 10.30 10.72 -12.85
N THR A 50 10.12 11.22 -14.08
CA THR A 50 9.27 12.40 -14.35
C THR A 50 7.80 12.14 -13.98
N HIS A 51 7.29 10.93 -14.27
CA HIS A 51 5.93 10.53 -13.89
C HIS A 51 5.78 10.46 -12.37
N ALA A 52 6.75 9.85 -11.68
CA ALA A 52 6.79 9.76 -10.22
C ALA A 52 6.77 11.17 -9.57
N ALA A 53 7.64 12.08 -10.04
CA ALA A 53 7.68 13.46 -9.57
C ALA A 53 6.34 14.20 -9.80
N ALA A 54 5.66 13.94 -10.92
CA ALA A 54 4.37 14.58 -11.22
C ALA A 54 3.21 14.09 -10.36
N GLN A 55 3.30 12.92 -9.74
CA GLN A 55 2.25 12.39 -8.86
C GLN A 55 2.30 12.97 -7.43
N LEU A 56 3.49 13.31 -6.91
CA LEU A 56 3.71 13.82 -5.55
C LEU A 56 4.21 15.27 -5.59
N ARG A 57 3.39 16.17 -6.13
CA ARG A 57 3.74 17.60 -6.34
C ARG A 57 3.90 18.39 -5.04
N ASP A 58 3.48 17.85 -3.93
CA ASP A 58 3.67 18.40 -2.59
C ASP A 58 5.05 18.11 -1.99
N LEU A 59 5.88 17.34 -2.70
CA LEU A 59 7.24 16.99 -2.31
C LEU A 59 8.27 17.52 -3.33
N PRO A 60 9.52 17.70 -2.90
CA PRO A 60 10.63 17.88 -3.85
C PRO A 60 10.69 16.70 -4.84
N PRO A 61 11.03 16.93 -6.13
CA PRO A 61 11.03 15.86 -7.13
C PRO A 61 11.85 14.62 -6.77
N ALA A 62 13.01 14.81 -6.13
CA ALA A 62 13.85 13.69 -5.68
C ALA A 62 13.16 12.85 -4.60
N ASP A 63 12.48 13.49 -3.66
CA ASP A 63 11.72 12.80 -2.61
C ASP A 63 10.53 12.06 -3.20
N ALA A 64 9.81 12.68 -4.14
CA ALA A 64 8.71 12.04 -4.84
C ALA A 64 9.14 10.77 -5.57
N VAL A 65 10.30 10.78 -6.22
CA VAL A 65 10.89 9.59 -6.86
C VAL A 65 11.26 8.55 -5.81
N ALA A 66 11.89 8.95 -4.71
CA ALA A 66 12.29 8.04 -3.63
C ALA A 66 11.10 7.31 -3.00
N TYR A 67 9.94 7.97 -2.85
CA TYR A 67 8.70 7.29 -2.40
C TYR A 67 8.26 6.17 -3.35
N HIS A 68 8.39 6.36 -4.66
CA HIS A 68 8.06 5.32 -5.64
C HIS A 68 9.09 4.19 -5.62
N VAL A 69 10.39 4.50 -5.48
CA VAL A 69 11.45 3.50 -5.32
C VAL A 69 11.22 2.67 -4.07
N ALA A 70 10.95 3.32 -2.93
CA ALA A 70 10.62 2.65 -1.67
C ALA A 70 9.41 1.72 -1.83
N ALA A 71 8.33 2.18 -2.46
CA ALA A 71 7.14 1.34 -2.69
C ALA A 71 7.47 0.10 -3.54
N ALA A 72 8.33 0.22 -4.56
CA ALA A 72 8.76 -0.91 -5.37
C ALA A 72 9.73 -1.83 -4.61
N ARG A 73 10.61 -1.30 -3.77
CA ARG A 73 11.53 -2.06 -2.92
C ARG A 73 10.78 -2.87 -1.88
N GLU A 74 9.88 -2.24 -1.14
CA GLU A 74 9.05 -2.89 -0.13
C GLU A 74 8.16 -3.99 -0.75
N LEU A 75 7.62 -3.75 -1.96
CA LEU A 75 6.87 -4.78 -2.68
C LEU A 75 7.75 -5.99 -3.03
N PHE A 76 9.03 -5.76 -3.37
CA PHE A 76 9.96 -6.85 -3.61
C PHE A 76 10.34 -7.56 -2.31
N GLU A 77 10.61 -6.83 -1.24
CA GLU A 77 10.98 -7.39 0.06
C GLU A 77 9.83 -8.18 0.71
N GLU A 78 8.63 -7.62 0.77
CA GLU A 78 7.49 -8.22 1.48
C GLU A 78 6.63 -9.17 0.62
N ALA A 79 6.64 -9.02 -0.71
CA ALA A 79 5.81 -9.83 -1.61
C ALA A 79 6.59 -10.59 -2.69
N GLY A 80 7.91 -10.39 -2.84
CA GLY A 80 8.72 -11.03 -3.87
C GLY A 80 8.40 -10.57 -5.29
N VAL A 81 7.73 -9.44 -5.46
CA VAL A 81 7.33 -8.90 -6.77
C VAL A 81 8.27 -7.79 -7.19
N LEU A 82 8.93 -7.95 -8.32
CA LEU A 82 9.85 -6.98 -8.87
C LEU A 82 9.20 -6.17 -10.01
N LEU A 83 8.94 -4.89 -9.75
CA LEU A 83 8.44 -3.96 -10.76
C LEU A 83 9.57 -3.45 -11.63
N ALA A 84 10.19 -4.33 -12.42
CA ALA A 84 11.29 -3.98 -13.32
C ALA A 84 11.08 -4.56 -14.72
N ARG A 85 11.65 -3.88 -15.71
CA ARG A 85 11.52 -4.22 -17.13
C ARG A 85 12.88 -4.50 -17.75
N ASP A 86 12.86 -5.39 -18.76
CA ASP A 86 14.00 -5.67 -19.63
C ASP A 86 14.21 -4.55 -20.68
N ALA A 87 15.24 -4.69 -21.50
CA ALA A 87 15.56 -3.75 -22.58
C ALA A 87 14.45 -3.65 -23.64
N GLN A 88 13.55 -4.63 -23.72
CA GLN A 88 12.36 -4.62 -24.59
C GLN A 88 11.13 -4.03 -23.89
N ARG A 89 11.31 -3.44 -22.69
CA ARG A 89 10.27 -2.83 -21.83
C ARG A 89 9.21 -3.82 -21.33
N ARG A 90 9.48 -5.11 -21.33
CA ARG A 90 8.61 -6.15 -20.77
C ARG A 90 8.96 -6.34 -19.30
N PHE A 91 7.95 -6.54 -18.46
CA PHE A 91 8.21 -6.94 -17.08
C PHE A 91 9.03 -8.22 -17.03
N VAL A 92 10.00 -8.26 -16.13
CA VAL A 92 10.83 -9.45 -15.91
C VAL A 92 9.93 -10.63 -15.47
N SER A 93 10.15 -11.79 -16.09
CA SER A 93 9.51 -13.04 -15.67
C SER A 93 10.34 -13.65 -14.52
N LEU A 94 9.64 -14.06 -13.45
CA LEU A 94 10.24 -14.76 -12.31
C LEU A 94 9.86 -16.26 -12.29
N THR A 95 9.52 -16.82 -13.45
CA THR A 95 9.18 -18.22 -13.62
C THR A 95 10.41 -19.09 -13.89
N GLY A 96 10.31 -20.38 -13.55
CA GLY A 96 11.40 -21.36 -13.65
C GLY A 96 12.21 -21.45 -12.35
N ASP A 97 12.56 -22.68 -11.96
CA ASP A 97 13.14 -23.00 -10.64
C ASP A 97 14.44 -22.23 -10.37
N ASP A 98 15.35 -22.17 -11.36
CA ASP A 98 16.63 -21.44 -11.23
C ASP A 98 16.43 -19.94 -11.09
N VAL A 99 15.46 -19.36 -11.82
CA VAL A 99 15.15 -17.94 -11.76
C VAL A 99 14.51 -17.63 -10.41
N HIS A 100 13.55 -18.45 -10.00
CA HIS A 100 12.86 -18.29 -8.72
C HIS A 100 13.84 -18.37 -7.55
N ALA A 101 14.73 -19.36 -7.52
CA ALA A 101 15.74 -19.52 -6.47
C ALA A 101 16.67 -18.30 -6.41
N ARG A 102 17.17 -17.82 -7.56
CA ARG A 102 18.04 -16.67 -7.64
C ARG A 102 17.36 -15.38 -7.14
N PHE A 103 16.12 -15.11 -7.56
CA PHE A 103 15.40 -13.92 -7.11
C PHE A 103 14.97 -14.00 -5.65
N LYS A 104 14.76 -15.22 -5.11
CA LYS A 104 14.59 -15.43 -3.67
C LYS A 104 15.87 -15.03 -2.91
N GLU A 105 17.04 -15.46 -3.36
CA GLU A 105 18.33 -15.05 -2.76
C GLU A 105 18.54 -13.53 -2.82
N TYR A 106 18.15 -12.89 -3.92
CA TYR A 106 18.20 -11.43 -4.05
C TYR A 106 17.25 -10.74 -3.08
N ARG A 107 16.02 -11.24 -2.95
CA ARG A 107 15.05 -10.74 -1.98
C ARG A 107 15.61 -10.82 -0.55
N ASP A 108 16.14 -11.95 -0.15
CA ASP A 108 16.78 -12.17 1.15
C ASP A 108 18.00 -11.25 1.35
N ALA A 109 18.72 -10.92 0.28
CA ALA A 109 19.88 -10.02 0.33
C ALA A 109 19.47 -8.56 0.47
N VAL A 110 18.39 -8.13 -0.17
CA VAL A 110 17.84 -6.77 -0.05
C VAL A 110 17.25 -6.59 1.34
N HIS A 111 16.38 -7.50 1.77
CA HIS A 111 15.78 -7.48 3.10
C HIS A 111 16.84 -7.45 4.23
N GLY A 112 17.90 -8.21 4.08
CA GLY A 112 19.03 -8.23 5.02
C GLY A 112 20.02 -7.08 4.87
N GLY A 113 19.78 -6.10 3.99
CA GLY A 113 20.64 -4.94 3.76
C GLY A 113 22.01 -5.26 3.11
N ARG A 114 22.20 -6.48 2.58
CA ARG A 114 23.45 -6.88 1.89
C ARG A 114 23.54 -6.29 0.47
N TYR A 115 22.39 -6.10 -0.16
CA TYR A 115 22.26 -5.46 -1.46
C TYR A 115 21.18 -4.39 -1.41
N SER A 116 21.33 -3.35 -2.22
CA SER A 116 20.22 -2.44 -2.53
C SER A 116 19.37 -3.01 -3.68
N LEU A 117 18.12 -2.56 -3.80
CA LEU A 117 17.28 -2.92 -4.96
C LEU A 117 17.96 -2.49 -6.28
N ARG A 118 18.62 -1.31 -6.28
CA ARG A 118 19.42 -0.83 -7.40
C ARG A 118 20.45 -1.87 -7.86
N THR A 119 21.19 -2.45 -6.91
CA THR A 119 22.20 -3.47 -7.21
C THR A 119 21.61 -4.64 -7.99
N ILE A 120 20.43 -5.13 -7.57
CA ILE A 120 19.75 -6.25 -8.25
C ILE A 120 19.31 -5.87 -9.66
N VAL A 121 18.69 -4.70 -9.80
CA VAL A 121 18.17 -4.19 -11.08
C VAL A 121 19.34 -4.02 -12.09
N GLU A 122 20.45 -3.43 -11.66
CA GLU A 122 21.64 -3.24 -12.49
C GLU A 122 22.33 -4.58 -12.85
N LEU A 123 22.51 -5.50 -11.88
CA LEU A 123 23.09 -6.83 -12.11
C LEU A 123 22.30 -7.66 -13.13
N GLN A 124 20.99 -7.48 -13.18
CA GLN A 124 20.13 -8.21 -14.11
C GLN A 124 19.88 -7.46 -15.43
N GLY A 125 20.51 -6.29 -15.62
CA GLY A 125 20.32 -5.46 -16.83
C GLY A 125 18.88 -4.97 -16.98
N LEU A 126 18.18 -4.74 -15.87
CA LEU A 126 16.79 -4.29 -15.81
C LEU A 126 16.72 -2.79 -15.51
N ARG A 127 15.52 -2.23 -15.62
CA ARG A 127 15.17 -0.89 -15.15
C ARG A 127 13.90 -0.95 -14.30
N LEU A 128 13.93 -0.27 -13.14
CA LEU A 128 12.77 -0.20 -12.25
C LEU A 128 11.66 0.63 -12.90
N ALA A 129 10.43 0.10 -12.90
CA ALA A 129 9.29 0.67 -13.62
C ALA A 129 8.42 1.52 -12.69
N LEU A 130 8.84 2.74 -12.37
CA LEU A 130 8.10 3.64 -11.47
C LEU A 130 6.76 4.10 -12.07
N ASP A 131 6.64 4.12 -13.39
CA ASP A 131 5.42 4.43 -14.12
C ASP A 131 4.31 3.35 -13.96
N ALA A 132 4.66 2.18 -13.43
CA ALA A 132 3.69 1.14 -13.06
C ALA A 132 2.96 1.43 -11.74
N LEU A 133 3.46 2.36 -10.94
CA LEU A 133 2.89 2.77 -9.66
C LEU A 133 2.00 3.99 -9.84
N VAL A 134 0.76 3.90 -9.37
CA VAL A 134 -0.21 5.00 -9.40
C VAL A 134 -0.53 5.40 -7.96
N LEU A 135 -0.20 6.63 -7.59
CA LEU A 135 -0.59 7.20 -6.30
C LEU A 135 -2.12 7.30 -6.24
N PHE A 136 -2.73 6.81 -5.15
CA PHE A 136 -4.18 6.88 -5.03
C PHE A 136 -4.68 7.30 -3.64
N SER A 137 -3.84 7.28 -2.60
CA SER A 137 -4.27 7.68 -1.26
C SER A 137 -3.10 8.20 -0.42
N HIS A 138 -3.38 9.11 0.51
CA HIS A 138 -2.42 9.74 1.40
C HIS A 138 -2.96 9.77 2.83
N TRP A 139 -2.27 9.10 3.74
CA TRP A 139 -2.64 9.01 5.14
C TRP A 139 -1.54 9.51 6.06
N VAL A 140 -1.94 10.25 7.08
CA VAL A 140 -1.02 10.74 8.13
C VAL A 140 -1.55 10.27 9.48
N THR A 141 -0.68 9.72 10.33
CA THR A 141 -1.11 9.29 11.68
C THR A 141 -1.65 10.46 12.49
N PRO A 142 -2.60 10.20 13.41
CA PRO A 142 -3.07 11.22 14.35
C PRO A 142 -1.93 11.88 15.12
N PRO A 143 -2.00 13.19 15.42
CA PRO A 143 -0.93 13.93 16.08
C PRO A 143 -0.67 13.50 17.52
N VAL A 144 -1.58 12.73 18.11
CA VAL A 144 -1.46 12.21 19.48
C VAL A 144 -0.58 10.97 19.60
N ASP A 145 -0.22 10.35 18.49
CA ASP A 145 0.66 9.19 18.47
C ASP A 145 2.13 9.62 18.62
N SER A 146 2.88 8.84 19.40
CA SER A 146 4.32 9.08 19.63
C SER A 146 5.16 8.91 18.36
N ARG A 147 4.63 8.17 17.39
CA ARG A 147 5.22 7.98 16.04
C ARG A 147 4.25 8.49 15.01
N GLN A 148 4.68 9.45 14.21
CA GLN A 148 3.91 9.96 13.09
C GLN A 148 4.44 9.35 11.79
N PHE A 149 3.53 8.84 10.99
CA PHE A 149 3.82 8.34 9.65
C PHE A 149 3.06 9.20 8.65
N ASP A 150 3.76 9.61 7.61
CA ASP A 150 3.19 10.23 6.40
C ASP A 150 3.27 9.19 5.29
N THR A 151 2.15 8.53 4.99
CA THR A 151 2.11 7.32 4.16
C THR A 151 1.42 7.60 2.83
N ARG A 152 2.12 7.35 1.74
CA ARG A 152 1.59 7.39 0.38
C ARG A 152 1.23 5.98 -0.05
N PHE A 153 0.03 5.79 -0.57
CA PHE A 153 -0.45 4.51 -1.06
C PHE A 153 -0.43 4.49 -2.57
N PHE A 154 0.24 3.50 -3.12
CA PHE A 154 0.35 3.28 -4.55
C PHE A 154 -0.42 2.04 -4.99
N MET A 155 -0.97 2.09 -6.17
CA MET A 155 -1.66 0.99 -6.82
C MET A 155 -0.87 0.51 -8.02
N THR A 156 -0.76 -0.80 -8.19
CA THR A 156 -0.14 -1.44 -9.35
C THR A 156 -0.85 -2.75 -9.68
N ARG A 157 -0.84 -3.15 -10.94
CA ARG A 157 -1.20 -4.50 -11.36
C ARG A 157 -0.03 -5.44 -11.07
N VAL A 158 -0.32 -6.66 -10.62
CA VAL A 158 0.72 -7.71 -10.53
C VAL A 158 1.31 -7.94 -11.94
N PRO A 159 2.64 -7.91 -12.10
CA PRO A 159 3.25 -8.25 -13.38
C PRO A 159 2.93 -9.68 -13.80
N PRO A 160 2.82 -9.97 -15.10
CA PRO A 160 2.70 -11.34 -15.57
C PRO A 160 3.92 -12.17 -15.14
N ASP A 161 3.73 -13.46 -14.99
CA ASP A 161 4.79 -14.42 -14.67
C ASP A 161 5.51 -14.15 -13.34
N GLN A 162 4.82 -13.50 -12.38
CA GLN A 162 5.29 -13.32 -11.02
C GLN A 162 4.22 -13.79 -10.03
N THR A 163 4.62 -14.62 -9.06
CA THR A 163 3.74 -15.16 -8.03
C THR A 163 4.11 -14.55 -6.68
N PRO A 164 3.29 -13.62 -6.16
CA PRO A 164 3.56 -13.01 -4.86
C PRO A 164 3.47 -14.00 -3.71
N ALA A 165 4.38 -13.87 -2.75
CA ALA A 165 4.37 -14.60 -1.50
C ALA A 165 4.99 -13.75 -0.38
N HIS A 166 4.51 -13.91 0.86
CA HIS A 166 5.10 -13.24 2.04
C HIS A 166 6.56 -13.67 2.27
N ASP A 167 7.25 -12.98 3.15
CA ASP A 167 8.69 -13.15 3.38
C ASP A 167 9.05 -14.09 4.53
N ASP A 168 8.06 -14.51 5.35
CA ASP A 168 8.24 -15.30 6.58
C ASP A 168 9.08 -14.62 7.68
N THR A 169 9.39 -13.34 7.53
CA THR A 169 10.22 -12.55 8.45
C THR A 169 9.42 -11.42 9.09
N GLU A 170 9.02 -10.43 8.33
CA GLU A 170 8.18 -9.32 8.79
C GLU A 170 6.69 -9.64 8.65
N THR A 171 6.37 -10.52 7.69
CA THR A 171 5.02 -10.96 7.37
C THR A 171 4.91 -12.49 7.46
N THR A 172 3.83 -12.99 8.06
CA THR A 172 3.64 -14.40 8.38
C THR A 172 2.63 -15.12 7.50
N HIS A 173 1.88 -14.36 6.72
CA HIS A 173 0.83 -14.87 5.83
C HIS A 173 0.55 -13.86 4.72
N SER A 174 0.13 -14.34 3.58
CA SER A 174 -0.35 -13.50 2.49
C SER A 174 -1.58 -14.09 1.83
N CYS A 175 -2.45 -13.22 1.34
CA CYS A 175 -3.67 -13.65 0.66
C CYS A 175 -4.08 -12.67 -0.43
N TRP A 176 -4.80 -13.22 -1.40
CA TRP A 176 -5.55 -12.47 -2.38
C TRP A 176 -7.01 -12.49 -2.00
N LEU A 177 -7.61 -11.32 -1.79
CA LEU A 177 -9.03 -11.18 -1.46
C LEU A 177 -9.65 -10.09 -2.33
N THR A 178 -10.88 -10.32 -2.75
CA THR A 178 -11.68 -9.20 -3.25
C THR A 178 -11.92 -8.21 -2.11
N PRO A 179 -12.04 -6.90 -2.38
CA PRO A 179 -12.33 -5.91 -1.34
C PRO A 179 -13.51 -6.28 -0.46
N ALA A 180 -14.61 -6.74 -1.07
CA ALA A 180 -15.80 -7.16 -0.35
C ALA A 180 -15.54 -8.36 0.58
N ALA A 181 -14.77 -9.36 0.12
CA ALA A 181 -14.43 -10.52 0.94
C ALA A 181 -13.54 -10.12 2.14
N ALA A 182 -12.55 -9.27 1.93
CA ALA A 182 -11.69 -8.78 3.00
C ALA A 182 -12.48 -8.00 4.06
N ILE A 183 -13.39 -7.13 3.64
CA ILE A 183 -14.27 -6.38 4.56
C ILE A 183 -15.19 -7.35 5.33
N ALA A 184 -15.81 -8.32 4.66
CA ALA A 184 -16.65 -9.31 5.30
C ALA A 184 -15.90 -10.13 6.36
N GLN A 185 -14.69 -10.60 6.03
CA GLN A 185 -13.82 -11.31 6.98
C GLN A 185 -13.44 -10.43 8.18
N SER A 186 -13.21 -9.13 7.97
CA SER A 186 -12.92 -8.20 9.05
C SER A 186 -14.13 -7.99 9.96
N ILE A 187 -15.32 -7.87 9.41
CA ILE A 187 -16.58 -7.78 10.18
C ILE A 187 -16.81 -9.05 11.01
N ASN A 188 -16.52 -10.22 10.43
CA ASN A 188 -16.62 -11.52 11.10
C ASN A 188 -15.47 -11.77 12.11
N ARG A 189 -14.51 -10.84 12.25
CA ARG A 189 -13.32 -10.96 13.12
C ARG A 189 -12.34 -12.08 12.71
N GLU A 190 -12.38 -12.50 11.47
CA GLU A 190 -11.45 -13.51 10.91
C GLU A 190 -10.08 -12.86 10.60
N ILE A 191 -10.09 -11.60 10.18
CA ILE A 191 -8.89 -10.78 9.95
C ILE A 191 -9.00 -9.41 10.61
N VAL A 192 -7.87 -8.81 10.93
CA VAL A 192 -7.82 -7.43 11.46
C VAL A 192 -7.40 -6.49 10.35
N LEU A 193 -8.25 -5.54 10.00
CA LEU A 193 -7.97 -4.47 9.05
C LEU A 193 -7.79 -3.14 9.77
N PRO A 194 -6.62 -2.48 9.66
CA PRO A 194 -6.47 -1.10 10.11
C PRO A 194 -7.38 -0.15 9.34
N PRO A 195 -7.81 0.98 9.93
CA PRO A 195 -8.70 1.94 9.27
C PRO A 195 -8.24 2.40 7.87
N PRO A 196 -6.95 2.69 7.60
CA PRO A 196 -6.51 3.02 6.25
C PRO A 196 -6.70 1.87 5.26
N THR A 197 -6.38 0.63 5.66
CA THR A 197 -6.56 -0.56 4.81
C THR A 197 -8.04 -0.82 4.55
N TRP A 198 -8.86 -0.76 5.60
CA TRP A 198 -10.31 -0.95 5.50
C TRP A 198 -10.95 0.08 4.56
N THR A 199 -10.64 1.37 4.74
CA THR A 199 -11.16 2.46 3.91
C THR A 199 -10.74 2.29 2.44
N THR A 200 -9.48 1.94 2.20
CA THR A 200 -8.99 1.67 0.85
C THR A 200 -9.72 0.52 0.17
N LEU A 201 -9.92 -0.58 0.89
CA LEU A 201 -10.70 -1.71 0.37
C LEU A 201 -12.13 -1.29 0.06
N ARG A 202 -12.76 -0.48 0.92
CA ARG A 202 -14.11 0.05 0.70
C ARG A 202 -14.23 0.90 -0.56
N GLU A 203 -13.22 1.74 -0.84
CA GLU A 203 -13.16 2.52 -2.07
C GLU A 203 -13.02 1.62 -3.32
N LEU A 204 -12.35 0.48 -3.20
CA LEU A 204 -12.11 -0.44 -4.32
C LEU A 204 -13.26 -1.40 -4.63
N GLU A 205 -14.26 -1.54 -3.75
CA GLU A 205 -15.39 -2.48 -3.95
C GLU A 205 -16.22 -2.22 -5.21
N SER A 206 -16.24 -0.98 -5.70
CA SER A 206 -17.09 -0.60 -6.84
C SER A 206 -16.52 -0.99 -8.20
N PHE A 207 -15.24 -1.36 -8.27
CA PHE A 207 -14.57 -1.65 -9.54
C PHE A 207 -14.75 -3.10 -9.96
N ARG A 208 -14.90 -3.31 -11.26
CA ARG A 208 -15.07 -4.64 -11.86
C ARG A 208 -13.77 -5.20 -12.41
N THR A 209 -12.85 -4.32 -12.79
CA THR A 209 -11.54 -4.68 -13.34
C THR A 209 -10.43 -3.87 -12.69
N VAL A 210 -9.20 -4.39 -12.76
CA VAL A 210 -8.01 -3.65 -12.32
C VAL A 210 -7.80 -2.39 -13.16
N ASP A 211 -8.14 -2.43 -14.46
CA ASP A 211 -8.00 -1.27 -15.32
C ASP A 211 -8.95 -0.13 -14.93
N ASP A 212 -10.20 -0.44 -14.53
CA ASP A 212 -11.13 0.56 -14.00
C ASP A 212 -10.59 1.21 -12.72
N ALA A 213 -10.06 0.41 -11.79
CA ALA A 213 -9.48 0.89 -10.55
C ALA A 213 -8.24 1.79 -10.80
N LEU A 214 -7.36 1.38 -11.71
CA LEU A 214 -6.18 2.18 -12.09
C LEU A 214 -6.56 3.46 -12.84
N ALA A 215 -7.57 3.42 -13.71
CA ALA A 215 -8.07 4.60 -14.40
C ALA A 215 -8.63 5.64 -13.41
N TRP A 216 -9.43 5.19 -12.44
CA TRP A 216 -9.93 6.02 -11.36
C TRP A 216 -8.78 6.60 -10.52
N ALA A 217 -7.81 5.79 -10.12
CA ALA A 217 -6.68 6.24 -9.32
C ALA A 217 -5.88 7.35 -10.00
N ARG A 218 -5.71 7.30 -11.34
CA ARG A 218 -4.99 8.32 -12.13
C ARG A 218 -5.70 9.68 -12.18
N THR A 219 -7.00 9.71 -11.98
CA THR A 219 -7.81 10.92 -12.18
C THR A 219 -8.36 11.50 -10.88
N ARG A 220 -8.33 10.73 -9.78
CA ARG A 220 -8.85 11.20 -8.50
C ARG A 220 -7.97 12.28 -7.88
N ARG A 221 -8.59 13.16 -7.12
CA ARG A 221 -7.89 14.08 -6.22
C ARG A 221 -7.34 13.32 -5.02
N ILE A 222 -6.06 13.50 -4.72
CA ILE A 222 -5.45 12.91 -3.52
C ILE A 222 -5.57 13.90 -2.37
N LEU A 223 -6.40 13.55 -1.40
CA LEU A 223 -6.56 14.32 -0.17
C LEU A 223 -5.68 13.73 0.93
N ARG A 224 -5.02 14.60 1.69
CA ARG A 224 -4.27 14.22 2.89
C ARG A 224 -5.26 13.89 4.00
N ARG A 225 -5.41 12.61 4.33
CA ARG A 225 -6.29 12.13 5.40
C ARG A 225 -5.50 12.01 6.69
N GLN A 226 -5.78 12.89 7.63
CA GLN A 226 -5.24 12.81 8.99
C GLN A 226 -6.39 12.59 9.96
N PRO A 227 -6.57 11.34 10.45
CA PRO A 227 -7.63 11.04 11.40
C PRO A 227 -7.43 11.77 12.73
N ALA A 228 -8.53 12.05 13.42
CA ALA A 228 -8.52 12.52 14.80
C ALA A 228 -8.85 11.37 15.76
N MET A 229 -8.13 11.30 16.89
CA MET A 229 -8.40 10.35 17.94
C MET A 229 -9.39 10.97 18.95
N LEU A 230 -10.47 10.27 19.25
CA LEU A 230 -11.43 10.65 20.27
C LEU A 230 -11.57 9.52 21.30
N MET A 231 -11.56 9.90 22.59
CA MET A 231 -11.92 9.01 23.69
C MET A 231 -13.29 9.45 24.22
N ARG A 232 -14.26 8.56 24.19
CA ARG A 232 -15.61 8.82 24.74
C ARG A 232 -16.08 7.60 25.53
N ASP A 233 -16.45 7.79 26.78
CA ASP A 233 -16.93 6.74 27.69
C ASP A 233 -15.97 5.54 27.79
N GLY A 234 -14.65 5.81 27.75
CA GLY A 234 -13.60 4.78 27.75
C GLY A 234 -13.37 4.07 26.43
N ILE A 235 -14.14 4.40 25.39
CA ILE A 235 -14.05 3.80 24.05
C ILE A 235 -13.15 4.68 23.17
N ARG A 236 -12.18 4.04 22.53
CA ARG A 236 -11.31 4.71 21.56
C ARG A 236 -11.95 4.73 20.18
N MET A 237 -12.04 5.91 19.61
CA MET A 237 -12.55 6.16 18.27
C MET A 237 -11.52 6.85 17.41
N LEU A 238 -11.46 6.50 16.13
CA LEU A 238 -10.71 7.20 15.10
C LEU A 238 -11.70 7.81 14.12
N LEU A 239 -11.64 9.12 13.99
CA LEU A 239 -12.54 9.89 13.13
C LEU A 239 -11.79 10.32 11.88
N LEU A 240 -12.34 10.07 10.70
CA LEU A 240 -11.77 10.58 9.44
C LEU A 240 -12.27 12.02 9.18
N PRO A 241 -11.54 12.81 8.39
CA PRO A 241 -12.11 14.03 7.81
C PRO A 241 -13.45 13.72 7.16
N GLY A 242 -14.44 14.58 7.36
CA GLY A 242 -15.84 14.34 6.96
C GLY A 242 -16.75 13.74 8.05
N ASP A 243 -16.20 13.23 9.16
CA ASP A 243 -17.01 12.90 10.35
C ASP A 243 -17.42 14.19 11.08
N PRO A 244 -18.71 14.32 11.50
CA PRO A 244 -19.18 15.52 12.22
C PRO A 244 -18.44 15.85 13.52
N LEU A 245 -17.77 14.87 14.12
CA LEU A 245 -16.95 15.03 15.33
C LEU A 245 -15.45 15.26 15.05
N HIS A 246 -15.05 15.20 13.78
CA HIS A 246 -13.66 15.51 13.40
C HIS A 246 -13.42 17.03 13.50
N PRO A 247 -12.22 17.49 13.95
CA PRO A 247 -11.89 18.92 14.02
C PRO A 247 -12.01 19.65 12.66
N ASP A 248 -11.74 18.93 11.57
CA ASP A 248 -12.00 19.36 10.20
C ASP A 248 -13.06 18.44 9.59
N PRO A 249 -14.36 18.79 9.71
CA PRO A 249 -15.44 17.92 9.30
C PRO A 249 -15.71 17.97 7.79
N PHE A 250 -14.97 18.79 7.03
CA PHE A 250 -15.18 18.92 5.60
C PHE A 250 -14.28 17.99 4.80
N ASP A 251 -14.88 17.01 4.15
CA ASP A 251 -14.27 16.21 3.07
C ASP A 251 -15.40 15.77 2.13
N ASP A 252 -15.47 16.38 0.95
CA ASP A 252 -16.47 16.09 -0.08
C ASP A 252 -16.27 14.70 -0.73
N GLU A 253 -15.07 14.14 -0.61
CA GLU A 253 -14.73 12.79 -1.07
C GLU A 253 -14.62 11.77 0.08
N ALA A 254 -15.08 12.13 1.30
CA ALA A 254 -15.02 11.22 2.43
C ALA A 254 -15.80 9.94 2.16
N PRO A 255 -15.29 8.76 2.56
CA PRO A 255 -16.01 7.51 2.46
C PRO A 255 -17.32 7.56 3.30
N ARG A 256 -18.23 6.62 3.04
CA ARG A 256 -19.48 6.53 3.78
C ARG A 256 -19.24 6.32 5.28
N GLU A 257 -18.28 5.46 5.59
CA GLU A 257 -17.88 5.14 6.95
C GLU A 257 -16.69 6.05 7.33
N THR A 258 -16.95 7.04 8.18
CA THR A 258 -15.95 8.03 8.63
C THR A 258 -15.51 7.83 10.08
N ARG A 259 -16.11 6.87 10.78
CA ARG A 259 -15.80 6.58 12.17
C ARG A 259 -15.36 5.13 12.34
N PHE A 260 -14.30 4.94 13.10
CA PHE A 260 -13.84 3.63 13.50
C PHE A 260 -13.80 3.52 15.01
N VAL A 261 -14.50 2.55 15.56
CA VAL A 261 -14.60 2.29 16.99
C VAL A 261 -13.76 1.07 17.33
N LEU A 262 -12.84 1.18 18.28
CA LEU A 262 -11.98 0.07 18.71
C LEU A 262 -12.65 -0.73 19.83
N VAL A 263 -13.05 -1.96 19.52
CA VAL A 263 -13.65 -2.91 20.47
C VAL A 263 -12.87 -4.23 20.39
N ASP A 264 -12.42 -4.75 21.51
CA ASP A 264 -11.67 -6.02 21.58
C ASP A 264 -10.52 -6.14 20.59
N ARG A 265 -9.75 -5.06 20.41
CA ARG A 265 -8.65 -4.94 19.45
C ARG A 265 -9.06 -4.94 17.97
N HIS A 266 -10.35 -4.89 17.66
CA HIS A 266 -10.89 -4.80 16.30
C HIS A 266 -11.48 -3.42 16.04
N TRP A 267 -11.23 -2.87 14.86
CA TRP A 267 -11.82 -1.64 14.40
C TRP A 267 -13.18 -1.94 13.73
N HIS A 268 -14.22 -1.30 14.22
CA HIS A 268 -15.57 -1.35 13.63
C HIS A 268 -15.83 -0.04 12.92
N ALA A 269 -16.05 -0.12 11.61
CA ALA A 269 -16.37 1.03 10.79
C ALA A 269 -17.85 1.39 10.91
N GLU A 270 -18.15 2.65 11.16
CA GLU A 270 -19.50 3.19 11.29
C GLU A 270 -19.73 4.31 10.29
N ALA A 271 -20.90 4.31 9.66
CA ALA A 271 -21.39 5.45 8.91
C ALA A 271 -21.74 6.58 9.88
N SER A 272 -21.25 7.78 9.63
CA SER A 272 -21.72 8.95 10.37
C SER A 272 -22.95 9.54 9.67
N ASP A 273 -23.96 9.95 10.47
CA ASP A 273 -25.07 10.76 9.96
C ASP A 273 -24.51 12.13 9.55
N ARG A 274 -24.13 12.26 8.29
CA ARG A 274 -23.78 13.56 7.72
C ARG A 274 -25.04 14.42 7.73
N LYS A 275 -25.05 15.48 8.52
CA LYS A 275 -26.00 16.55 8.28
C LYS A 275 -25.61 17.15 6.93
N SER A 276 -26.44 16.93 5.91
CA SER A 276 -26.35 17.71 4.67
C SER A 276 -26.24 19.19 5.03
N PRO A 277 -25.38 19.97 4.34
CA PRO A 277 -25.23 21.39 4.58
C PRO A 277 -26.53 22.16 4.39
#